data_0bd93fbadce367dc22160f68cbb2926d
#
_entry.id   0bd93fbadce367dc22160f68cbb2926d
#
_cell.length_a   1.000
_cell.length_b   1.000
_cell.length_c   1.000
_cell.angle_alpha   90.00
_cell.angle_beta   90.00
_cell.angle_gamma   90.00
#
_symmetry.space_group_name_H-M   'P 1'
#
loop_
_entity.id
_entity.type
_entity.pdbx_description
1 polymer ?
#
loop_
_entity_poly.entity_id
_entity_poly.type
_entity_poly.pdbx_seq_one_letter_code
_entity_poly.pdbx_strand_id
1 'polypeptide(L)'
;MIRVKLYQNKNEKNETAFKKWYPRVVNEETIGLDELSEHMASHNTPFSKGAIKGILTDAVACTRELLLMGKNVKFPNLAIFSVGLRVLGGAPTPEEFNVSKYVRGVKLRARGTGELTSSSLKLDATIKCVDKLKADGTDGAGGTNGEQTHTGDPAMGGDALG
;
A
#
# COMPACT_ATOMS: atom_id res chain seq x y z
N MET A 1 10.82 5.81 4.71
CA MET A 1 10.92 6.62 3.45
C MET A 1 10.97 5.68 2.25
N ILE A 2 10.09 5.87 1.26
CA ILE A 2 10.01 5.02 0.07
C ILE A 2 10.97 5.57 -0.99
N ARG A 3 11.92 4.75 -1.45
CA ARG A 3 12.86 5.12 -2.52
C ARG A 3 12.30 4.72 -3.88
N VAL A 4 12.41 5.62 -4.87
CA VAL A 4 12.01 5.35 -6.25
C VAL A 4 13.16 5.63 -7.21
N LYS A 5 13.22 4.84 -8.29
CA LYS A 5 14.09 5.08 -9.45
C LYS A 5 13.25 5.29 -10.69
N LEU A 6 13.80 6.00 -11.66
CA LEU A 6 13.14 6.26 -12.93
C LEU A 6 13.47 5.16 -13.96
N TYR A 7 12.50 4.80 -14.77
CA TYR A 7 12.70 3.96 -15.95
C TYR A 7 12.00 4.57 -17.16
N GLN A 8 12.59 4.43 -18.32
CA GLN A 8 12.00 4.91 -19.57
C GLN A 8 11.09 3.83 -20.16
N ASN A 9 9.87 4.20 -20.53
CA ASN A 9 8.96 3.29 -21.22
C ASN A 9 9.42 3.09 -22.69
N LYS A 10 9.73 1.83 -23.04
CA LYS A 10 10.18 1.41 -24.36
C LYS A 10 9.06 0.77 -25.19
N ASN A 11 7.80 0.79 -24.74
CA ASN A 11 6.68 0.20 -25.46
C ASN A 11 6.23 1.13 -26.59
N GLU A 12 6.63 0.83 -27.81
CA GLU A 12 6.29 1.60 -29.03
C GLU A 12 4.79 1.55 -29.38
N LYS A 13 4.08 0.52 -28.91
CA LYS A 13 2.64 0.38 -29.16
C LYS A 13 1.78 1.39 -28.37
N ASN A 14 2.37 2.06 -27.38
CA ASN A 14 1.70 3.08 -26.59
C ASN A 14 2.35 4.43 -26.83
N GLU A 15 1.93 5.12 -27.88
CA GLU A 15 2.49 6.42 -28.31
C GLU A 15 2.45 7.47 -27.21
N THR A 16 1.42 7.46 -26.36
CA THR A 16 1.27 8.43 -25.27
C THR A 16 2.27 8.22 -24.14
N ALA A 17 2.77 7.02 -23.96
CA ALA A 17 3.71 6.64 -22.90
C ALA A 17 5.13 6.37 -23.40
N PHE A 18 5.33 6.21 -24.72
CA PHE A 18 6.62 5.90 -25.33
C PHE A 18 7.67 6.96 -24.99
N LYS A 19 8.87 6.52 -24.64
CA LYS A 19 10.01 7.35 -24.23
C LYS A 19 9.78 8.22 -22.98
N LYS A 20 8.61 8.19 -22.33
CA LYS A 20 8.40 8.92 -21.08
C LYS A 20 9.00 8.17 -19.89
N TRP A 21 9.41 8.92 -18.88
CA TRP A 21 10.01 8.39 -17.66
C TRP A 21 8.95 8.18 -16.57
N TYR A 22 9.00 7.01 -15.93
CA TYR A 22 8.07 6.61 -14.89
C TYR A 22 8.81 6.19 -13.61
N PRO A 23 8.31 6.55 -12.43
CA PRO A 23 8.88 6.10 -11.18
C PRO A 23 8.54 4.63 -10.91
N ARG A 24 9.50 3.91 -10.35
CA ARG A 24 9.30 2.55 -9.82
C ARG A 24 9.91 2.47 -8.43
N VAL A 25 9.18 1.88 -7.49
CA VAL A 25 9.67 1.65 -6.12
C VAL A 25 10.90 0.75 -6.18
N VAL A 26 11.91 1.10 -5.39
CA VAL A 26 13.07 0.26 -5.13
C VAL A 26 12.74 -0.61 -3.93
N ASN A 27 12.44 -1.89 -4.17
CA ASN A 27 12.30 -2.86 -3.10
C ASN A 27 13.69 -3.22 -2.60
N GLU A 28 13.93 -3.10 -1.30
CA GLU A 28 15.22 -3.39 -0.68
C GLU A 28 15.32 -4.88 -0.41
N GLU A 29 14.43 -5.40 0.42
CA GLU A 29 14.38 -6.80 0.81
C GLU A 29 12.93 -7.27 1.01
N THR A 30 12.75 -8.55 1.13
CA THR A 30 11.48 -9.16 1.48
C THR A 30 11.62 -9.78 2.87
N ILE A 31 10.94 -9.20 3.84
CA ILE A 31 10.91 -9.69 5.22
C ILE A 31 10.06 -10.95 5.29
N GLY A 32 10.65 -12.04 5.77
CA GLY A 32 9.97 -13.31 5.98
C GLY A 32 9.22 -13.38 7.32
N LEU A 33 8.53 -14.51 7.54
CA LEU A 33 7.71 -14.68 8.75
C LEU A 33 8.58 -14.74 10.03
N ASP A 34 9.79 -15.28 9.93
CA ASP A 34 10.73 -15.36 11.06
C ASP A 34 11.22 -13.98 11.51
N GLU A 35 11.59 -13.14 10.53
CA GLU A 35 12.05 -11.78 10.76
C GLU A 35 10.92 -10.88 11.24
N LEU A 36 9.72 -11.04 10.64
CA LEU A 36 8.52 -10.33 11.09
C LEU A 36 8.18 -10.68 12.54
N SER A 37 8.23 -11.97 12.90
CA SER A 37 7.95 -12.43 14.27
C SER A 37 8.97 -11.91 15.27
N GLU A 38 10.25 -11.82 14.89
CA GLU A 38 11.31 -11.22 15.69
C GLU A 38 11.10 -9.72 15.87
N HIS A 39 10.79 -9.01 14.79
CA HIS A 39 10.45 -7.60 14.85
C HIS A 39 9.24 -7.33 15.76
N MET A 40 8.16 -8.12 15.64
CA MET A 40 6.99 -8.00 16.52
C MET A 40 7.35 -8.26 17.99
N ALA A 41 8.19 -9.25 18.28
CA ALA A 41 8.62 -9.57 19.63
C ALA A 41 9.49 -8.45 20.25
N SER A 42 10.19 -7.64 19.45
CA SER A 42 10.99 -6.50 19.91
C SER A 42 10.15 -5.32 20.41
N HIS A 43 8.87 -5.25 20.09
CA HIS A 43 7.94 -4.18 20.52
C HIS A 43 7.38 -4.34 21.94
N ASN A 44 8.10 -5.01 22.84
CA ASN A 44 7.69 -5.20 24.23
C ASN A 44 6.32 -5.91 24.39
N THR A 45 6.06 -6.90 23.55
CA THR A 45 4.87 -7.75 23.62
C THR A 45 5.10 -8.88 24.64
N PRO A 46 4.07 -9.40 25.31
CA PRO A 46 4.18 -10.55 26.21
C PRO A 46 4.43 -11.88 25.46
N PHE A 47 4.39 -11.87 24.13
CA PHE A 47 4.51 -13.08 23.31
C PHE A 47 5.94 -13.31 22.85
N SER A 48 6.42 -14.57 22.96
CA SER A 48 7.70 -14.95 22.38
C SER A 48 7.64 -14.97 20.86
N LYS A 49 8.79 -14.80 20.18
CA LYS A 49 8.94 -14.96 18.73
C LYS A 49 8.27 -16.24 18.22
N GLY A 50 8.45 -17.36 18.92
CA GLY A 50 7.87 -18.65 18.53
C GLY A 50 6.34 -18.67 18.63
N ALA A 51 5.77 -18.06 19.68
CA ALA A 51 4.33 -17.94 19.83
C ALA A 51 3.72 -17.07 18.73
N ILE A 52 4.33 -15.93 18.43
CA ILE A 52 3.90 -15.03 17.34
C ILE A 52 3.93 -15.75 16.00
N LYS A 53 5.04 -16.45 15.69
CA LYS A 53 5.19 -17.22 14.45
C LYS A 53 4.09 -18.29 14.32
N GLY A 54 3.83 -19.04 15.40
CA GLY A 54 2.78 -20.05 15.45
C GLY A 54 1.40 -19.46 15.13
N ILE A 55 1.00 -18.40 15.82
CA ILE A 55 -0.28 -17.72 15.63
C ILE A 55 -0.43 -17.21 14.19
N LEU A 56 0.60 -16.60 13.62
CA LEU A 56 0.56 -16.10 12.24
C LEU A 56 0.46 -17.24 11.22
N THR A 57 1.15 -18.36 11.47
CA THR A 57 1.06 -19.55 10.62
C THR A 57 -0.35 -20.13 10.62
N ASP A 58 -0.95 -20.27 11.79
CA ASP A 58 -2.32 -20.78 11.94
C ASP A 58 -3.34 -19.81 11.33
N ALA A 59 -3.15 -18.51 11.50
CA ALA A 59 -4.00 -17.49 10.88
C ALA A 59 -4.01 -17.60 9.35
N VAL A 60 -2.86 -17.86 8.72
CA VAL A 60 -2.76 -18.09 7.27
C VAL A 60 -3.47 -19.37 6.86
N ALA A 61 -3.28 -20.46 7.61
CA ALA A 61 -3.91 -21.75 7.34
C ALA A 61 -5.45 -21.68 7.43
N CYS A 62 -5.98 -21.09 8.51
CA CYS A 62 -7.41 -20.87 8.70
C CYS A 62 -8.01 -19.92 7.66
N THR A 63 -7.27 -18.85 7.30
CA THR A 63 -7.68 -17.94 6.23
C THR A 63 -7.84 -18.69 4.91
N ARG A 64 -6.87 -19.54 4.54
CA ARG A 64 -6.95 -20.34 3.34
C ARG A 64 -8.17 -21.28 3.33
N GLU A 65 -8.44 -21.95 4.44
CA GLU A 65 -9.59 -22.85 4.60
C GLU A 65 -10.91 -22.09 4.36
N LEU A 66 -11.11 -20.97 5.04
CA LEU A 66 -12.31 -20.15 4.92
C LEU A 66 -12.50 -19.60 3.50
N LEU A 67 -11.43 -19.19 2.85
CA LEU A 67 -11.46 -18.72 1.46
C LEU A 67 -11.88 -19.82 0.48
N LEU A 68 -11.43 -21.07 0.68
CA LEU A 68 -11.83 -22.21 -0.13
C LEU A 68 -13.28 -22.62 0.10
N MET A 69 -13.87 -22.26 1.25
CA MET A 69 -15.30 -22.38 1.52
C MET A 69 -16.13 -21.23 0.90
N GLY A 70 -15.49 -20.33 0.14
CA GLY A 70 -16.16 -19.17 -0.47
C GLY A 70 -16.41 -17.99 0.47
N LYS A 71 -15.85 -18.02 1.68
CA LYS A 71 -15.98 -16.94 2.66
C LYS A 71 -14.91 -15.87 2.46
N ASN A 72 -15.23 -14.62 2.71
CA ASN A 72 -14.24 -13.54 2.80
C ASN A 72 -13.71 -13.44 4.22
N VAL A 73 -12.41 -13.19 4.37
CA VAL A 73 -11.77 -13.00 5.68
C VAL A 73 -11.26 -11.58 5.79
N LYS A 74 -11.71 -10.87 6.83
CA LYS A 74 -11.29 -9.50 7.11
C LYS A 74 -10.38 -9.47 8.33
N PHE A 75 -9.17 -8.98 8.15
CA PHE A 75 -8.30 -8.52 9.23
C PHE A 75 -8.42 -6.99 9.31
N PRO A 76 -8.98 -6.44 10.40
CA PRO A 76 -9.06 -4.99 10.59
C PRO A 76 -7.67 -4.35 10.47
N ASN A 77 -7.60 -3.18 9.84
CA ASN A 77 -6.36 -2.42 9.62
C ASN A 77 -5.29 -3.13 8.76
N LEU A 78 -5.59 -4.32 8.22
CA LEU A 78 -4.71 -5.04 7.31
C LEU A 78 -5.36 -5.17 5.93
N ALA A 79 -6.22 -6.14 5.77
CA ALA A 79 -6.87 -6.38 4.47
C ALA A 79 -8.15 -7.22 4.59
N ILE A 80 -8.98 -7.15 3.56
CA ILE A 80 -9.99 -8.15 3.25
C ILE A 80 -9.44 -9.08 2.19
N PHE A 81 -9.40 -10.36 2.51
CA PHE A 81 -9.03 -11.43 1.60
C PHE A 81 -10.28 -12.05 0.99
N SER A 82 -10.26 -12.33 -0.29
CA SER A 82 -11.35 -12.96 -1.05
C SER A 82 -10.81 -13.78 -2.19
N VAL A 83 -11.62 -14.69 -2.71
CA VAL A 83 -11.29 -15.49 -3.89
C VAL A 83 -12.00 -14.91 -5.12
N GLY A 84 -11.27 -14.81 -6.21
CA GLY A 84 -11.82 -14.49 -7.53
C GLY A 84 -11.53 -15.62 -8.51
N LEU A 85 -12.29 -15.66 -9.59
CA LEU A 85 -12.07 -16.64 -10.67
C LEU A 85 -11.16 -16.07 -11.75
N ARG A 86 -10.38 -16.94 -12.36
CA ARG A 86 -9.73 -16.72 -13.66
C ARG A 86 -10.58 -17.36 -14.73
N VAL A 87 -11.23 -16.55 -15.55
CA VAL A 87 -12.08 -17.01 -16.63
C VAL A 87 -11.33 -16.97 -17.96
N LEU A 88 -11.65 -17.92 -18.87
CA LEU A 88 -11.11 -18.00 -20.22
C LEU A 88 -11.98 -17.24 -21.23
N GLY A 89 -13.24 -17.00 -20.90
CA GLY A 89 -14.23 -16.31 -21.73
C GLY A 89 -15.62 -16.47 -21.14
N GLY A 90 -16.64 -15.97 -21.84
CA GLY A 90 -18.05 -16.13 -21.51
C GLY A 90 -18.70 -17.25 -22.32
N ALA A 91 -19.72 -17.92 -21.76
CA ALA A 91 -20.61 -18.79 -22.52
C ALA A 91 -21.66 -17.96 -23.26
N PRO A 92 -22.13 -18.38 -24.45
CA PRO A 92 -23.18 -17.68 -25.18
C PRO A 92 -24.51 -17.64 -24.42
N THR A 93 -24.83 -18.71 -23.69
CA THR A 93 -26.04 -18.83 -22.86
C THR A 93 -25.68 -19.42 -21.50
N PRO A 94 -26.50 -19.20 -20.44
CA PRO A 94 -26.27 -19.78 -19.12
C PRO A 94 -26.24 -21.32 -19.16
N GLU A 95 -27.04 -21.96 -20.02
CA GLU A 95 -27.16 -23.40 -20.15
C GLU A 95 -25.91 -24.03 -20.75
N GLU A 96 -25.18 -23.27 -21.58
CA GLU A 96 -23.92 -23.72 -22.19
C GLU A 96 -22.72 -23.49 -21.27
N PHE A 97 -22.92 -22.84 -20.11
CA PHE A 97 -21.84 -22.59 -19.18
C PHE A 97 -21.37 -23.90 -18.54
N ASN A 98 -20.08 -24.15 -18.66
CA ASN A 98 -19.42 -25.29 -18.03
C ASN A 98 -18.14 -24.79 -17.31
N VAL A 99 -18.03 -25.11 -16.02
CA VAL A 99 -16.90 -24.67 -15.17
C VAL A 99 -15.56 -25.13 -15.77
N SER A 100 -15.47 -26.38 -16.23
CA SER A 100 -14.23 -26.94 -16.80
C SER A 100 -13.80 -26.24 -18.08
N LYS A 101 -14.76 -25.70 -18.85
CA LYS A 101 -14.50 -25.03 -20.13
C LYS A 101 -14.15 -23.55 -19.94
N TYR A 102 -14.84 -22.86 -19.02
CA TYR A 102 -14.76 -21.42 -18.92
C TYR A 102 -13.98 -20.90 -17.70
N VAL A 103 -13.72 -21.74 -16.69
CA VAL A 103 -12.96 -21.35 -15.50
C VAL A 103 -11.58 -22.01 -15.51
N ARG A 104 -10.54 -21.18 -15.64
CA ARG A 104 -9.15 -21.66 -15.61
C ARG A 104 -8.66 -21.95 -14.18
N GLY A 105 -9.27 -21.34 -13.17
CA GLY A 105 -8.88 -21.52 -11.79
C GLY A 105 -9.25 -20.34 -10.90
N VAL A 106 -8.74 -20.34 -9.69
CA VAL A 106 -8.97 -19.32 -8.68
C VAL A 106 -7.76 -18.40 -8.50
N LYS A 107 -7.99 -17.18 -8.03
CA LYS A 107 -6.94 -16.22 -7.65
C LYS A 107 -7.28 -15.58 -6.32
N LEU A 108 -6.28 -15.37 -5.49
CA LEU A 108 -6.41 -14.56 -4.30
C LEU A 108 -6.59 -13.08 -4.67
N ARG A 109 -7.50 -12.40 -3.98
CA ARG A 109 -7.66 -10.96 -3.97
C ARG A 109 -7.47 -10.46 -2.55
N ALA A 110 -6.66 -9.44 -2.38
CA ALA A 110 -6.48 -8.74 -1.12
C ALA A 110 -6.72 -7.25 -1.33
N ARG A 111 -7.48 -6.62 -0.44
CA ARG A 111 -7.73 -5.18 -0.46
C ARG A 111 -7.44 -4.61 0.92
N GLY A 112 -6.52 -3.67 1.00
CA GLY A 112 -6.16 -2.99 2.25
C GLY A 112 -7.36 -2.35 2.93
N THR A 113 -7.36 -2.38 4.25
CA THR A 113 -8.41 -1.79 5.12
C THR A 113 -7.76 -0.95 6.21
N GLY A 114 -8.51 0.03 6.72
CA GLY A 114 -8.03 0.91 7.79
C GLY A 114 -6.73 1.60 7.42
N GLU A 115 -5.69 1.41 8.20
CA GLU A 115 -4.38 2.05 8.04
C GLU A 115 -3.65 1.64 6.75
N LEU A 116 -3.93 0.45 6.19
CA LEU A 116 -3.34 -0.02 4.94
C LEU A 116 -4.18 0.31 3.70
N THR A 117 -5.12 1.24 3.79
CA THR A 117 -5.77 1.78 2.60
C THR A 117 -4.82 2.71 1.84
N SER A 118 -5.03 2.83 0.52
CA SER A 118 -4.20 3.71 -0.31
C SER A 118 -4.24 5.18 0.14
N SER A 119 -5.36 5.64 0.70
CA SER A 119 -5.51 6.98 1.25
C SER A 119 -4.68 7.19 2.51
N SER A 120 -4.75 6.26 3.47
CA SER A 120 -3.97 6.33 4.71
C SER A 120 -2.47 6.25 4.42
N LEU A 121 -2.04 5.26 3.64
CA LEU A 121 -0.63 5.11 3.25
C LEU A 121 -0.08 6.32 2.51
N LYS A 122 -0.91 7.04 1.72
CA LYS A 122 -0.50 8.27 1.03
C LYS A 122 -0.20 9.41 2.00
N LEU A 123 -0.95 9.52 3.10
CA LEU A 123 -0.73 10.58 4.11
C LEU A 123 0.61 10.42 4.82
N ASP A 124 1.01 9.17 5.11
CA ASP A 124 2.21 8.86 5.88
C ASP A 124 3.46 8.63 5.00
N ALA A 125 3.27 8.46 3.69
CA ALA A 125 4.35 8.10 2.78
C ALA A 125 5.24 9.29 2.41
N THR A 126 6.53 9.21 2.77
CA THR A 126 7.57 10.08 2.22
C THR A 126 8.27 9.38 1.07
N ILE A 127 8.28 9.99 -0.12
CA ILE A 127 8.84 9.42 -1.35
C ILE A 127 10.07 10.23 -1.79
N LYS A 128 11.20 9.56 -2.05
CA LYS A 128 12.44 10.16 -2.56
C LYS A 128 12.91 9.47 -3.84
N CYS A 129 13.23 10.28 -4.87
CA CYS A 129 13.81 9.78 -6.11
C CYS A 129 15.34 9.66 -5.95
N VAL A 130 15.90 8.45 -6.12
CA VAL A 130 17.34 8.20 -5.98
C VAL A 130 18.13 8.55 -7.23
N ASP A 131 17.51 8.54 -8.42
CA ASP A 131 18.21 8.83 -9.68
C ASP A 131 18.57 10.32 -9.84
N LYS A 132 17.81 11.22 -9.18
CA LYS A 132 18.12 12.67 -9.17
C LYS A 132 19.36 13.04 -8.34
N LEU A 133 19.80 12.17 -7.43
CA LEU A 133 20.98 12.42 -6.59
C LEU A 133 22.31 12.21 -7.34
N LYS A 134 22.29 11.65 -8.55
CA LYS A 134 23.49 11.46 -9.38
C LYS A 134 23.70 12.56 -10.43
N ALA A 135 22.70 13.41 -10.67
CA ALA A 135 22.74 14.43 -11.71
C ALA A 135 23.13 15.84 -11.19
N ASP A 136 22.93 16.12 -9.89
CA ASP A 136 23.26 17.41 -9.30
C ASP A 136 24.19 17.21 -8.10
N GLY A 137 25.47 17.44 -8.30
CA GLY A 137 26.48 17.66 -7.27
C GLY A 137 26.36 19.08 -6.66
N THR A 138 25.14 19.59 -6.46
CA THR A 138 24.89 20.87 -5.79
C THR A 138 23.74 20.72 -4.80
N ASP A 139 24.09 20.88 -3.54
CA ASP A 139 23.15 21.05 -2.43
C ASP A 139 22.24 22.26 -2.70
N GLY A 140 20.98 22.00 -3.01
CA GLY A 140 19.94 23.02 -3.14
C GLY A 140 18.96 22.92 -1.98
N ALA A 141 19.27 23.54 -0.86
CA ALA A 141 18.29 23.91 0.14
C ALA A 141 17.30 24.90 -0.48
N GLY A 142 15.99 24.62 -0.36
CA GLY A 142 14.97 25.53 -0.89
C GLY A 142 13.56 25.03 -0.61
N GLY A 143 13.23 24.89 0.65
CA GLY A 143 11.85 24.82 1.10
C GLY A 143 11.45 26.20 1.62
N THR A 144 10.85 27.02 0.79
CA THR A 144 10.22 28.27 1.24
C THR A 144 8.89 27.93 1.90
N ASN A 145 8.88 27.94 3.22
CA ASN A 145 7.66 28.11 4.00
C ASN A 145 7.13 29.52 3.74
N GLY A 146 5.94 29.61 3.17
CA GLY A 146 5.17 30.85 3.14
C GLY A 146 4.67 31.19 4.54
N GLU A 147 5.37 32.08 5.18
CA GLU A 147 4.99 32.74 6.43
C GLU A 147 3.90 33.75 6.11
N GLN A 148 2.67 33.46 6.50
CA GLN A 148 1.62 34.47 6.54
C GLN A 148 1.77 35.26 7.85
N THR A 149 2.40 36.39 7.74
CA THR A 149 2.38 37.43 8.77
C THR A 149 0.99 38.06 8.84
N HIS A 150 0.31 37.83 9.95
CA HIS A 150 -0.88 38.57 10.31
C HIS A 150 -0.42 39.79 11.12
N THR A 151 -0.28 40.92 10.45
CA THR A 151 -0.22 42.23 11.09
C THR A 151 -1.63 42.75 11.26
N GLY A 152 -2.05 42.91 12.47
CA GLY A 152 -3.28 43.59 12.82
C GLY A 152 -3.06 44.29 14.15
N ASP A 153 -2.78 45.53 14.06
CA ASP A 153 -2.44 46.47 15.15
C ASP A 153 -3.71 47.10 15.74
N PRO A 154 -3.55 47.88 16.78
CA PRO A 154 -4.39 47.91 17.95
C PRO A 154 -5.31 49.12 17.94
N ALA A 155 -6.26 49.16 18.80
CA ALA A 155 -6.73 50.42 19.42
C ALA A 155 -7.90 50.13 20.35
N MET A 156 -7.61 50.45 21.56
CA MET A 156 -8.23 51.53 22.37
C MET A 156 -9.73 51.35 22.70
N GLY A 157 -9.89 51.29 23.99
CA GLY A 157 -10.80 52.26 24.56
C GLY A 157 -12.02 51.73 25.29
N GLY A 158 -12.02 51.91 26.56
CA GLY A 158 -13.16 52.57 27.19
C GLY A 158 -14.07 51.71 28.02
N ASP A 159 -13.82 51.80 29.29
CA ASP A 159 -14.75 52.12 30.38
C ASP A 159 -16.12 51.48 30.51
N ALA A 160 -16.25 50.87 31.68
CA ALA A 160 -17.20 51.30 32.71
C ALA A 160 -18.56 50.63 32.80
N LEU A 161 -18.75 50.07 33.97
CA LEU A 161 -19.99 50.09 34.79
C LEU A 161 -21.14 49.18 34.35
N GLY A 162 -21.45 48.29 35.30
CA GLY A 162 -22.72 47.62 35.44
C GLY A 162 -22.59 46.32 36.20
#